data_a5b70cad72782f30d2796c43e481acc1
#
_entry.id   a5b70cad72782f30d2796c43e481acc1
#
_cell.length_a   1.000
_cell.length_b   1.000
_cell.length_c   1.000
_cell.angle_alpha   90.00
_cell.angle_beta   90.00
_cell.angle_gamma   90.00
#
_symmetry.space_group_name_H-M   'P 1'
#
loop_
_entity.id
_entity.type
_entity.pdbx_description
1 polymer ?
#
loop_
_entity_poly.entity_id
_entity_poly.type
_entity_poly.pdbx_seq_one_letter_code
_entity_poly.pdbx_strand_id
1 'polypeptide(L)'
;TGCSISGKDKKESTTKSLAASEKAVEKEGMDKEEAYVKASEYMRNMTLEEKVGQLFVVNLEQLDSSKGSYFEWKKCSKKMAETVKKYSIGGVIMFSRNIGVRKQTKSLIKKLQNNAPVPLFVTVDEEGGDVARIAGNPDMKTTSFPSMEEVGSKQNTEYVKNMGETIGNDIKKLGFNVD
;
A
#
# COMPACT_ATOMS: atom_id res chain seq x y z
N THR A 1 16.99 -51.88 -8.75
CA THR A 1 17.14 -50.84 -9.78
C THR A 1 16.47 -49.56 -9.29
N GLY A 2 17.31 -48.69 -8.73
CA GLY A 2 16.88 -47.40 -8.22
C GLY A 2 16.70 -46.40 -9.33
N CYS A 3 15.64 -45.64 -9.28
CA CYS A 3 15.44 -44.46 -10.11
C CYS A 3 15.72 -43.24 -9.22
N SER A 4 16.89 -42.62 -9.41
CA SER A 4 17.29 -41.38 -8.78
C SER A 4 16.74 -40.23 -9.63
N ILE A 5 15.73 -39.52 -9.13
CA ILE A 5 15.24 -38.31 -9.80
C ILE A 5 16.03 -37.12 -9.23
N SER A 6 16.84 -36.52 -10.09
CA SER A 6 17.74 -35.42 -9.79
C SER A 6 17.00 -34.16 -9.39
N GLY A 7 17.29 -33.68 -8.18
CA GLY A 7 16.70 -32.44 -7.61
C GLY A 7 17.29 -31.12 -8.16
N LYS A 8 18.01 -31.15 -9.28
CA LYS A 8 18.63 -29.97 -9.89
C LYS A 8 17.64 -29.16 -10.77
N ASP A 9 16.76 -29.85 -11.49
CA ASP A 9 15.87 -29.17 -12.46
C ASP A 9 14.79 -28.32 -11.84
N LYS A 10 14.32 -28.65 -10.62
CA LYS A 10 13.32 -27.84 -9.91
C LYS A 10 13.87 -26.51 -9.36
N LYS A 11 15.13 -26.47 -8.95
CA LYS A 11 15.77 -25.25 -8.44
C LYS A 11 16.06 -24.24 -9.56
N GLU A 12 16.45 -24.72 -10.71
CA GLU A 12 16.78 -23.87 -11.86
C GLU A 12 15.55 -23.26 -12.54
N SER A 13 14.42 -23.99 -12.56
CA SER A 13 13.13 -23.48 -13.03
C SER A 13 12.55 -22.40 -12.12
N THR A 14 12.67 -22.57 -10.79
CA THR A 14 12.17 -21.59 -9.82
C THR A 14 12.99 -20.29 -9.84
N THR A 15 14.32 -20.40 -9.99
CA THR A 15 15.21 -19.24 -10.06
C THR A 15 15.03 -18.44 -11.36
N LYS A 16 14.79 -19.11 -12.49
CA LYS A 16 14.46 -18.44 -13.76
C LYS A 16 13.09 -17.75 -13.73
N SER A 17 12.11 -18.35 -13.05
CA SER A 17 10.78 -17.74 -12.88
C SER A 17 10.83 -16.50 -12.00
N LEU A 18 11.58 -16.52 -10.90
CA LEU A 18 11.78 -15.37 -10.02
C LEU A 18 12.52 -14.23 -10.74
N ALA A 19 13.62 -14.55 -11.44
CA ALA A 19 14.37 -13.56 -12.23
C ALA A 19 13.56 -12.97 -13.39
N ALA A 20 12.63 -13.73 -13.98
CA ALA A 20 11.72 -13.23 -15.01
C ALA A 20 10.61 -12.34 -14.42
N SER A 21 10.13 -12.63 -13.20
CA SER A 21 9.17 -11.78 -12.49
C SER A 21 9.80 -10.47 -12.00
N GLU A 22 11.04 -10.52 -11.52
CA GLU A 22 11.80 -9.31 -11.16
C GLU A 22 12.03 -8.41 -12.38
N LYS A 23 12.41 -8.96 -13.54
CA LYS A 23 12.55 -8.19 -14.78
C LYS A 23 11.23 -7.63 -15.33
N ALA A 24 10.09 -8.25 -15.05
CA ALA A 24 8.77 -7.75 -15.45
C ALA A 24 8.31 -6.58 -14.55
N VAL A 25 8.67 -6.60 -13.27
CA VAL A 25 8.41 -5.50 -12.32
C VAL A 25 9.32 -4.29 -12.61
N GLU A 26 10.54 -4.50 -13.07
CA GLU A 26 11.48 -3.43 -13.46
C GLU A 26 11.04 -2.65 -14.72
N LYS A 27 10.08 -3.14 -15.50
CA LYS A 27 9.67 -2.50 -16.77
C LYS A 27 8.65 -1.36 -16.61
N GLU A 28 8.06 -1.16 -15.43
CA GLU A 28 7.09 -0.08 -15.18
C GLU A 28 7.52 0.94 -14.11
N GLY A 29 8.70 0.81 -13.54
CA GLY A 29 9.23 1.67 -12.48
C GLY A 29 10.46 2.47 -12.92
N MET A 30 10.69 3.57 -12.23
CA MET A 30 11.94 4.32 -12.28
C MET A 30 13.12 3.39 -11.94
N ASP A 31 14.23 3.48 -12.68
CA ASP A 31 15.47 2.79 -12.36
C ASP A 31 15.89 3.09 -10.91
N LYS A 32 16.42 2.07 -10.22
CA LYS A 32 16.83 2.21 -8.80
C LYS A 32 17.84 3.34 -8.59
N GLU A 33 18.76 3.51 -9.51
CA GLU A 33 19.76 4.59 -9.47
C GLU A 33 19.08 5.96 -9.61
N GLU A 34 18.17 6.11 -10.58
CA GLU A 34 17.39 7.34 -10.76
C GLU A 34 16.51 7.63 -9.54
N ALA A 35 15.88 6.62 -8.95
CA ALA A 35 15.09 6.76 -7.72
C ALA A 35 15.95 7.21 -6.54
N TYR A 36 17.15 6.65 -6.38
CA TYR A 36 18.10 7.02 -5.35
C TYR A 36 18.59 8.47 -5.50
N VAL A 37 18.91 8.89 -6.73
CA VAL A 37 19.32 10.26 -7.02
C VAL A 37 18.22 11.25 -6.65
N LYS A 38 16.98 11.00 -7.08
CA LYS A 38 15.83 11.86 -6.75
C LYS A 38 15.55 11.90 -5.25
N ALA A 39 15.57 10.76 -4.56
CA ALA A 39 15.39 10.71 -3.11
C ALA A 39 16.49 11.52 -2.39
N SER A 40 17.74 11.40 -2.84
CA SER A 40 18.87 12.13 -2.28
C SER A 40 18.75 13.64 -2.49
N GLU A 41 18.20 14.10 -3.61
CA GLU A 41 17.92 15.51 -3.88
C GLU A 41 16.83 16.05 -2.96
N TYR A 42 15.72 15.31 -2.79
CA TYR A 42 14.70 15.68 -1.81
C TYR A 42 15.28 15.80 -0.41
N MET A 43 16.03 14.79 0.05
CA MET A 43 16.63 14.76 1.37
C MET A 43 17.60 15.91 1.63
N ARG A 44 18.39 16.32 0.63
CA ARG A 44 19.34 17.44 0.78
C ARG A 44 18.66 18.78 1.06
N ASN A 45 17.46 18.97 0.51
CA ASN A 45 16.71 20.22 0.61
C ASN A 45 15.75 20.25 1.81
N MET A 46 15.55 19.13 2.52
CA MET A 46 14.68 19.03 3.69
C MET A 46 15.36 19.57 4.96
N THR A 47 14.57 20.27 5.78
CA THR A 47 14.94 20.56 7.17
C THR A 47 14.98 19.27 8.01
N LEU A 48 15.51 19.35 9.23
CA LEU A 48 15.50 18.21 10.13
C LEU A 48 14.07 17.80 10.49
N GLU A 49 13.18 18.76 10.73
CA GLU A 49 11.77 18.53 11.04
C GLU A 49 11.04 17.79 9.91
N GLU A 50 11.29 18.20 8.66
CA GLU A 50 10.73 17.55 7.49
C GLU A 50 11.24 16.11 7.33
N LYS A 51 12.54 15.87 7.55
CA LYS A 51 13.12 14.53 7.55
C LYS A 51 12.50 13.64 8.62
N VAL A 52 12.30 14.17 9.81
CA VAL A 52 11.63 13.47 10.91
C VAL A 52 10.18 13.17 10.53
N GLY A 53 9.47 14.13 9.95
CA GLY A 53 8.10 13.95 9.45
C GLY A 53 7.95 12.78 8.48
N GLN A 54 8.94 12.59 7.59
CA GLN A 54 8.93 11.48 6.62
C GLN A 54 9.00 10.09 7.25
N LEU A 55 9.43 9.97 8.51
CA LEU A 55 9.48 8.70 9.24
C LEU A 55 8.12 8.26 9.81
N PHE A 56 7.10 9.13 9.74
CA PHE A 56 5.80 8.85 10.34
C PHE A 56 4.76 8.47 9.30
N VAL A 57 4.07 7.35 9.56
CA VAL A 57 2.77 6.99 8.97
C VAL A 57 1.74 7.13 10.09
N VAL A 58 0.76 7.99 9.90
CA VAL A 58 -0.23 8.35 10.93
C VAL A 58 -1.66 8.10 10.46
N ASN A 59 -2.58 7.89 11.40
CA ASN A 59 -4.01 7.83 11.08
C ASN A 59 -4.60 9.24 10.89
N LEU A 60 -5.80 9.32 10.34
CA LEU A 60 -6.42 10.61 10.00
C LEU A 60 -6.77 11.44 11.23
N GLU A 61 -7.05 10.82 12.36
CA GLU A 61 -7.34 11.49 13.62
C GLU A 61 -6.12 12.22 14.19
N GLN A 62 -4.92 11.74 13.89
CA GLN A 62 -3.67 12.43 14.27
C GLN A 62 -3.41 13.66 13.41
N LEU A 63 -3.90 13.67 12.16
CA LEU A 63 -3.84 14.87 11.30
C LEU A 63 -4.85 15.94 11.76
N ASP A 64 -6.01 15.53 12.26
CA ASP A 64 -7.05 16.43 12.77
C ASP A 64 -7.76 15.81 13.97
N SER A 65 -7.37 16.21 15.16
CA SER A 65 -7.91 15.73 16.44
C SER A 65 -9.20 16.46 16.88
N SER A 66 -9.76 17.33 16.07
CA SER A 66 -10.90 18.19 16.47
C SER A 66 -12.20 17.42 16.73
N LYS A 67 -12.30 16.18 16.25
CA LYS A 67 -13.50 15.32 16.40
C LYS A 67 -13.30 14.15 17.36
N GLY A 68 -12.14 14.05 18.02
CA GLY A 68 -11.82 12.97 18.92
C GLY A 68 -11.36 11.68 18.21
N SER A 69 -11.04 10.68 19.04
CA SER A 69 -10.54 9.37 18.56
C SER A 69 -11.65 8.61 17.83
N TYR A 70 -11.22 7.83 16.83
CA TYR A 70 -12.09 6.95 16.02
C TYR A 70 -13.19 7.68 15.20
N PHE A 71 -13.10 9.01 15.04
CA PHE A 71 -14.03 9.71 14.17
C PHE A 71 -13.91 9.24 12.71
N GLU A 72 -15.07 9.11 12.04
CA GLU A 72 -15.12 8.64 10.64
C GLU A 72 -14.72 9.75 9.65
N TRP A 73 -13.44 10.06 9.60
CA TRP A 73 -12.91 11.01 8.63
C TRP A 73 -13.03 10.49 7.20
N LYS A 74 -14.11 10.84 6.52
CA LYS A 74 -14.38 10.51 5.11
C LYS A 74 -14.05 11.63 4.12
N LYS A 75 -13.55 12.75 4.63
CA LYS A 75 -13.12 13.92 3.84
C LYS A 75 -11.86 14.51 4.45
N CYS A 76 -10.94 14.97 3.60
CA CYS A 76 -9.78 15.73 4.05
C CYS A 76 -10.26 17.10 4.56
N SER A 77 -10.05 17.39 5.84
CA SER A 77 -10.31 18.70 6.44
C SER A 77 -9.19 19.69 6.07
N LYS A 78 -9.46 20.99 6.28
CA LYS A 78 -8.45 22.03 6.13
C LYS A 78 -7.25 21.78 7.06
N LYS A 79 -7.52 21.40 8.31
CA LYS A 79 -6.49 21.11 9.31
C LYS A 79 -5.63 19.91 8.92
N MET A 80 -6.21 18.84 8.36
CA MET A 80 -5.43 17.73 7.81
C MET A 80 -4.46 18.18 6.73
N ALA A 81 -4.94 18.96 5.77
CA ALA A 81 -4.12 19.49 4.69
C ALA A 81 -2.97 20.37 5.22
N GLU A 82 -3.25 21.24 6.19
CA GLU A 82 -2.25 22.07 6.86
C GLU A 82 -1.22 21.23 7.63
N THR A 83 -1.66 20.19 8.35
CA THR A 83 -0.80 19.29 9.12
C THR A 83 0.14 18.50 8.22
N VAL A 84 -0.39 17.89 7.16
CA VAL A 84 0.41 17.15 6.16
C VAL A 84 1.49 18.05 5.56
N LYS A 85 1.12 19.27 5.16
CA LYS A 85 2.06 20.24 4.58
C LYS A 85 3.11 20.70 5.59
N LYS A 86 2.68 21.04 6.81
CA LYS A 86 3.56 21.63 7.85
C LYS A 86 4.63 20.66 8.31
N TYR A 87 4.26 19.39 8.51
CA TYR A 87 5.17 18.39 9.09
C TYR A 87 5.80 17.46 8.05
N SER A 88 5.50 17.65 6.77
CA SER A 88 6.01 16.76 5.69
C SER A 88 5.86 15.27 6.03
N ILE A 89 4.67 14.87 6.50
CA ILE A 89 4.42 13.50 6.96
C ILE A 89 4.67 12.51 5.83
N GLY A 90 5.34 11.37 6.16
CA GLY A 90 5.70 10.35 5.18
C GLY A 90 4.53 9.52 4.68
N GLY A 91 3.49 9.31 5.52
CA GLY A 91 2.34 8.54 5.08
C GLY A 91 1.13 8.64 5.99
N VAL A 92 0.05 8.05 5.50
CA VAL A 92 -1.21 7.90 6.23
C VAL A 92 -1.72 6.47 6.14
N ILE A 93 -2.27 5.96 7.24
CA ILE A 93 -3.00 4.70 7.26
C ILE A 93 -4.50 4.97 7.35
N MET A 94 -5.29 4.26 6.53
CA MET A 94 -6.74 4.36 6.52
C MET A 94 -7.38 3.07 6.99
N PHE A 95 -8.40 3.20 7.82
CA PHE A 95 -9.18 2.10 8.37
C PHE A 95 -10.59 2.07 7.77
N SER A 96 -11.35 0.99 8.00
CA SER A 96 -12.73 0.83 7.50
C SER A 96 -13.60 2.06 7.75
N ARG A 97 -13.46 2.74 8.89
CA ARG A 97 -14.21 3.96 9.24
C ARG A 97 -13.93 5.15 8.32
N ASN A 98 -12.79 5.16 7.63
CA ASN A 98 -12.41 6.24 6.70
C ASN A 98 -12.84 5.93 5.25
N ILE A 99 -13.17 4.67 4.98
CA ILE A 99 -13.44 4.12 3.67
C ILE A 99 -14.96 4.02 3.48
N GLY A 100 -15.46 4.75 2.51
CA GLY A 100 -16.87 4.73 2.11
C GLY A 100 -17.03 4.18 0.69
N VAL A 101 -17.71 4.94 -0.17
CA VAL A 101 -17.81 4.56 -1.60
C VAL A 101 -16.53 4.92 -2.35
N ARG A 102 -16.26 4.26 -3.47
CA ARG A 102 -15.05 4.47 -4.32
C ARG A 102 -14.74 5.95 -4.58
N LYS A 103 -15.75 6.73 -4.98
CA LYS A 103 -15.56 8.16 -5.31
C LYS A 103 -15.10 8.98 -4.10
N GLN A 104 -15.67 8.70 -2.93
CA GLN A 104 -15.32 9.38 -1.69
C GLN A 104 -13.89 9.04 -1.29
N THR A 105 -13.52 7.74 -1.25
CA THR A 105 -12.18 7.26 -0.88
C THR A 105 -11.10 7.84 -1.80
N LYS A 106 -11.31 7.76 -3.13
CA LYS A 106 -10.40 8.39 -4.10
C LYS A 106 -10.26 9.90 -3.90
N SER A 107 -11.34 10.60 -3.60
CA SER A 107 -11.31 12.05 -3.37
C SER A 107 -10.54 12.41 -2.10
N LEU A 108 -10.69 11.63 -1.04
CA LEU A 108 -9.96 11.81 0.22
C LEU A 108 -8.46 11.63 -0.02
N ILE A 109 -8.05 10.49 -0.62
CA ILE A 109 -6.65 10.19 -0.92
C ILE A 109 -6.04 11.27 -1.82
N LYS A 110 -6.73 11.64 -2.90
CA LYS A 110 -6.25 12.67 -3.83
C LYS A 110 -6.03 14.02 -3.13
N LYS A 111 -6.92 14.40 -2.21
CA LYS A 111 -6.77 15.65 -1.47
C LYS A 111 -5.60 15.61 -0.48
N LEU A 112 -5.36 14.49 0.19
CA LEU A 112 -4.19 14.31 1.05
C LEU A 112 -2.91 14.41 0.22
N GLN A 113 -2.80 13.65 -0.87
CA GLN A 113 -1.64 13.67 -1.79
C GLN A 113 -1.36 15.07 -2.36
N ASN A 114 -2.39 15.80 -2.77
CA ASN A 114 -2.22 17.14 -3.36
C ASN A 114 -1.71 18.19 -2.35
N ASN A 115 -1.77 17.92 -1.05
CA ASN A 115 -1.26 18.81 -0.01
C ASN A 115 0.08 18.35 0.57
N ALA A 116 0.58 17.20 0.16
CA ALA A 116 1.85 16.67 0.62
C ALA A 116 3.01 17.24 -0.19
N PRO A 117 4.07 17.79 0.47
CA PRO A 117 5.28 18.25 -0.22
C PRO A 117 6.04 17.12 -0.91
N VAL A 118 6.02 15.93 -0.32
CA VAL A 118 6.52 14.66 -0.87
C VAL A 118 5.34 13.71 -0.97
N PRO A 119 5.24 12.89 -2.03
CA PRO A 119 4.15 11.91 -2.15
C PRO A 119 4.04 11.02 -0.93
N LEU A 120 2.82 10.90 -0.38
CA LEU A 120 2.54 10.08 0.80
C LEU A 120 2.56 8.58 0.48
N PHE A 121 3.05 7.79 1.42
CA PHE A 121 2.60 6.42 1.56
C PHE A 121 1.14 6.44 2.04
N VAL A 122 0.24 5.90 1.25
CA VAL A 122 -1.18 5.76 1.60
C VAL A 122 -1.46 4.29 1.79
N THR A 123 -1.61 3.89 3.05
CA THR A 123 -1.63 2.48 3.44
C THR A 123 -3.01 2.04 3.86
N VAL A 124 -3.27 0.76 3.70
CA VAL A 124 -4.48 0.07 4.16
C VAL A 124 -4.12 -1.37 4.50
N ASP A 125 -4.81 -1.98 5.45
CA ASP A 125 -4.69 -3.41 5.74
C ASP A 125 -5.75 -4.16 4.90
N GLU A 126 -5.34 -4.92 3.89
CA GLU A 126 -6.25 -5.69 3.01
C GLU A 126 -5.79 -7.14 2.91
N GLU A 127 -5.77 -7.86 4.03
CA GLU A 127 -5.27 -9.22 4.13
C GLU A 127 -6.25 -10.30 3.63
N GLY A 128 -7.54 -9.98 3.55
CA GLY A 128 -8.62 -10.94 3.44
C GLY A 128 -9.16 -11.40 4.81
N GLY A 129 -10.19 -12.23 4.82
CA GLY A 129 -10.87 -12.65 6.04
C GLY A 129 -11.40 -11.46 6.84
N ASP A 130 -11.07 -11.39 8.13
CA ASP A 130 -11.53 -10.34 9.04
C ASP A 130 -10.79 -9.00 8.85
N VAL A 131 -9.62 -9.05 8.21
CA VAL A 131 -8.81 -7.87 7.92
C VAL A 131 -8.92 -7.51 6.43
N ALA A 132 -10.08 -7.00 6.06
CA ALA A 132 -10.43 -6.60 4.69
C ALA A 132 -11.15 -5.24 4.74
N ARG A 133 -10.41 -4.14 4.70
CA ARG A 133 -10.98 -2.80 4.85
C ARG A 133 -11.71 -2.33 3.61
N ILE A 134 -11.28 -2.81 2.45
CA ILE A 134 -11.87 -2.51 1.14
C ILE A 134 -12.92 -3.57 0.78
N ALA A 135 -12.54 -4.86 0.73
CA ALA A 135 -13.43 -5.94 0.35
C ALA A 135 -14.54 -6.20 1.38
N GLY A 136 -14.30 -5.89 2.66
CA GLY A 136 -15.32 -5.91 3.71
C GLY A 136 -16.39 -4.82 3.58
N ASN A 137 -16.20 -3.83 2.70
CA ASN A 137 -17.18 -2.79 2.39
C ASN A 137 -17.94 -3.13 1.09
N PRO A 138 -19.24 -3.49 1.15
CA PRO A 138 -20.00 -3.91 -0.01
C PRO A 138 -20.12 -2.84 -1.11
N ASP A 139 -19.99 -1.56 -0.76
CA ASP A 139 -20.03 -0.45 -1.73
C ASP A 139 -18.76 -0.38 -2.60
N MET A 140 -17.71 -1.06 -2.19
CA MET A 140 -16.44 -1.10 -2.94
C MET A 140 -16.49 -2.06 -4.13
N LYS A 141 -17.30 -3.12 -4.06
CA LYS A 141 -17.45 -4.13 -5.13
C LYS A 141 -16.09 -4.66 -5.60
N THR A 142 -15.26 -5.06 -4.66
CA THR A 142 -13.96 -5.71 -4.87
C THR A 142 -14.05 -7.19 -4.56
N THR A 143 -13.04 -7.96 -4.91
CA THR A 143 -12.99 -9.39 -4.63
C THR A 143 -12.66 -9.63 -3.16
N SER A 144 -13.49 -10.43 -2.47
CA SER A 144 -13.19 -10.90 -1.13
C SER A 144 -12.36 -12.16 -1.17
N PHE A 145 -11.40 -12.27 -0.27
CA PHE A 145 -10.55 -13.43 -0.09
C PHE A 145 -10.69 -13.99 1.33
N PRO A 146 -10.42 -15.29 1.52
CA PRO A 146 -10.37 -15.89 2.87
C PRO A 146 -9.21 -15.36 3.69
N SER A 147 -9.15 -15.76 4.97
CA SER A 147 -8.03 -15.40 5.85
C SER A 147 -6.69 -15.96 5.33
N MET A 148 -5.58 -15.34 5.73
CA MET A 148 -4.23 -15.80 5.38
C MET A 148 -3.96 -17.23 5.91
N GLU A 149 -4.55 -17.63 7.03
CA GLU A 149 -4.49 -19.01 7.55
C GLU A 149 -5.13 -20.00 6.57
N GLU A 150 -6.34 -19.69 6.10
CA GLU A 150 -7.03 -20.53 5.12
C GLU A 150 -6.31 -20.55 3.76
N VAL A 151 -5.79 -19.42 3.34
CA VAL A 151 -4.99 -19.30 2.11
C VAL A 151 -3.71 -20.16 2.22
N GLY A 152 -3.00 -20.06 3.34
CA GLY A 152 -1.80 -20.85 3.61
C GLY A 152 -2.04 -22.35 3.64
N SER A 153 -3.17 -22.78 4.19
CA SER A 153 -3.56 -24.19 4.26
C SER A 153 -3.75 -24.85 2.88
N LYS A 154 -4.07 -24.06 1.85
CA LYS A 154 -4.23 -24.55 0.46
C LYS A 154 -2.90 -24.94 -0.20
N GLN A 155 -1.75 -24.51 0.32
CA GLN A 155 -0.42 -24.74 -0.22
C GLN A 155 -0.32 -24.49 -1.74
N ASN A 156 -1.06 -23.53 -2.25
CA ASN A 156 -1.15 -23.19 -3.67
C ASN A 156 -0.55 -21.80 -3.93
N THR A 157 0.70 -21.78 -4.37
CA THR A 157 1.46 -20.54 -4.63
C THR A 157 0.87 -19.70 -5.77
N GLU A 158 0.26 -20.32 -6.78
CA GLU A 158 -0.41 -19.60 -7.86
C GLU A 158 -1.65 -18.88 -7.35
N TYR A 159 -2.43 -19.52 -6.49
CA TYR A 159 -3.57 -18.90 -5.84
C TYR A 159 -3.15 -17.68 -5.01
N VAL A 160 -2.08 -17.82 -4.20
CA VAL A 160 -1.53 -16.71 -3.39
C VAL A 160 -1.08 -15.55 -4.27
N LYS A 161 -0.38 -15.84 -5.37
CA LYS A 161 0.05 -14.82 -6.33
C LYS A 161 -1.14 -14.08 -6.94
N ASN A 162 -2.14 -14.81 -7.44
CA ASN A 162 -3.33 -14.23 -8.03
C ASN A 162 -4.13 -13.39 -7.02
N MET A 163 -4.19 -13.82 -5.76
CA MET A 163 -4.77 -13.06 -4.66
C MET A 163 -4.05 -11.74 -4.47
N GLY A 164 -2.72 -11.76 -4.31
CA GLY A 164 -1.90 -10.56 -4.13
C GLY A 164 -2.01 -9.58 -5.31
N GLU A 165 -2.00 -10.09 -6.55
CA GLU A 165 -2.21 -9.27 -7.75
C GLU A 165 -3.60 -8.62 -7.77
N THR A 166 -4.63 -9.35 -7.37
CA THR A 166 -6.01 -8.85 -7.32
C THR A 166 -6.17 -7.76 -6.26
N ILE A 167 -5.72 -8.03 -5.03
CA ILE A 167 -5.75 -7.06 -3.92
C ILE A 167 -4.96 -5.81 -4.32
N GLY A 168 -3.70 -5.97 -4.74
CA GLY A 168 -2.84 -4.86 -5.13
C GLY A 168 -3.45 -4.00 -6.24
N ASN A 169 -4.07 -4.62 -7.25
CA ASN A 169 -4.78 -3.89 -8.31
C ASN A 169 -6.01 -3.14 -7.79
N ASP A 170 -6.76 -3.71 -6.88
CA ASP A 170 -7.98 -3.10 -6.36
C ASP A 170 -7.66 -1.90 -5.44
N ILE A 171 -6.69 -2.02 -4.54
CA ILE A 171 -6.26 -0.90 -3.69
C ILE A 171 -5.59 0.21 -4.50
N LYS A 172 -4.74 -0.15 -5.49
CA LYS A 172 -4.09 0.82 -6.41
C LYS A 172 -5.10 1.66 -7.17
N LYS A 173 -6.20 1.06 -7.67
CA LYS A 173 -7.29 1.79 -8.35
C LYS A 173 -7.97 2.84 -7.45
N LEU A 174 -7.89 2.71 -6.14
CA LEU A 174 -8.43 3.66 -5.16
C LEU A 174 -7.42 4.76 -4.79
N GLY A 175 -6.15 4.56 -5.08
CA GLY A 175 -5.06 5.49 -4.81
C GLY A 175 -4.15 5.08 -3.64
N PHE A 176 -4.38 3.92 -3.04
CA PHE A 176 -3.43 3.33 -2.09
C PHE A 176 -2.17 2.86 -2.83
N ASN A 177 -1.03 2.91 -2.18
CA ASN A 177 0.26 2.50 -2.72
C ASN A 177 1.06 1.58 -1.79
N VAL A 178 0.48 1.24 -0.64
CA VAL A 178 1.02 0.27 0.32
C VAL A 178 -0.14 -0.55 0.89
N ASP A 179 0.05 -1.87 1.01
CA ASP A 179 -0.79 -2.80 1.76
C ASP A 179 0.00 -3.28 2.97
#